data_938d15e6265ff4d303623bf8ed19df82
#
_entry.id   938d15e6265ff4d303623bf8ed19df82
#
_cell.length_a   1.000
_cell.length_b   1.000
_cell.length_c   1.000
_cell.angle_alpha   90.00
_cell.angle_beta   90.00
_cell.angle_gamma   90.00
#
_symmetry.space_group_name_H-M   'P 1'
#
loop_
_entity.id
_entity.type
_entity.pdbx_description
1 polymer ?
#
loop_
_entity_poly.entity_id
_entity_poly.type
_entity_poly.pdbx_seq_one_letter_code
_entity_poly.pdbx_strand_id
1 'polypeptide(L)'
;IGIVLHGICYDFFFVTGQIYTDQKADKPIRAQAQGLLVMLTLGLGMMIGAQAAGYVEARYTPQAAKDYNAQVVVKGEEIKAITDQAEGSLSAADQKKIDGLIKEKNKFRQDELASFEWKSMWGIPAIFAGVVMLIFVFIFNEKKKPINE
;
A
#
# COMPACT_ATOMS: atom_id res chain seq x y z
N ILE A 1 8.57 7.06 -11.63
CA ILE A 1 7.27 7.19 -12.36
C ILE A 1 6.12 6.69 -11.49
N GLY A 2 6.16 5.48 -10.91
CA GLY A 2 5.07 4.91 -10.11
C GLY A 2 4.65 5.75 -8.91
N ILE A 3 5.60 6.31 -8.15
CA ILE A 3 5.33 7.16 -6.99
C ILE A 3 4.60 8.45 -7.40
N VAL A 4 5.02 9.08 -8.50
CA VAL A 4 4.38 10.28 -9.03
C VAL A 4 2.95 9.98 -9.48
N LEU A 5 2.76 8.88 -10.20
CA LEU A 5 1.44 8.44 -10.63
C LEU A 5 0.52 8.13 -9.44
N HIS A 6 1.04 7.49 -8.41
CA HIS A 6 0.30 7.22 -7.17
C HIS A 6 -0.15 8.51 -6.49
N GLY A 7 0.73 9.52 -6.37
CA GLY A 7 0.40 10.84 -5.83
C GLY A 7 -0.72 11.52 -6.62
N ILE A 8 -0.62 11.55 -7.96
CA ILE A 8 -1.64 12.12 -8.83
C ILE A 8 -2.99 11.41 -8.63
N CYS A 9 -3.03 10.08 -8.60
CA CYS A 9 -4.26 9.32 -8.40
C CYS A 9 -4.87 9.59 -7.01
N TYR A 10 -4.04 9.67 -5.98
CA TYR A 10 -4.48 9.97 -4.62
C TYR A 10 -5.10 11.36 -4.51
N ASP A 11 -4.38 12.39 -4.96
CA ASP A 11 -4.85 13.77 -4.89
C ASP A 11 -6.10 13.98 -5.76
N PHE A 12 -6.11 13.45 -6.97
CA PHE A 12 -7.26 13.55 -7.85
C PHE A 12 -8.51 12.92 -7.23
N PHE A 13 -8.39 11.75 -6.63
CA PHE A 13 -9.52 11.07 -6.00
C PHE A 13 -10.02 11.82 -4.75
N PHE A 14 -9.12 12.14 -3.81
CA PHE A 14 -9.53 12.75 -2.54
C PHE A 14 -9.94 14.20 -2.70
N VAL A 15 -9.18 15.02 -3.42
CA VAL A 15 -9.49 16.44 -3.60
C VAL A 15 -10.78 16.60 -4.40
N THR A 16 -10.93 15.85 -5.49
CA THR A 16 -12.16 15.90 -6.30
C THR A 16 -13.37 15.39 -5.51
N GLY A 17 -13.20 14.31 -4.74
CA GLY A 17 -14.25 13.79 -3.87
C GLY A 17 -14.69 14.80 -2.80
N GLN A 18 -13.75 15.49 -2.18
CA GLN A 18 -14.03 16.54 -1.20
C GLN A 18 -14.76 17.74 -1.84
N ILE A 19 -14.28 18.22 -2.98
CA ILE A 19 -14.91 19.33 -3.71
C ILE A 19 -16.33 18.94 -4.12
N TYR A 20 -16.52 17.76 -4.67
CA TYR A 20 -17.84 17.28 -5.07
C TYR A 20 -18.80 17.18 -3.88
N THR A 21 -18.34 16.61 -2.76
CA THR A 21 -19.13 16.51 -1.53
C THR A 21 -19.50 17.89 -0.99
N ASP A 22 -18.56 18.84 -1.02
CA ASP A 22 -18.79 20.22 -0.59
C ASP A 22 -19.86 20.93 -1.45
N GLN A 23 -19.86 20.70 -2.74
CA GLN A 23 -20.83 21.28 -3.67
C GLN A 23 -22.23 20.66 -3.57
N LYS A 24 -22.31 19.35 -3.23
CA LYS A 24 -23.58 18.61 -3.18
C LYS A 24 -24.26 18.65 -1.81
N ALA A 25 -23.48 18.78 -0.74
CA ALA A 25 -24.02 18.82 0.62
C ALA A 25 -24.61 20.21 0.95
N ASP A 26 -25.77 20.21 1.60
CA ASP A 26 -26.36 21.44 2.12
C ASP A 26 -25.47 22.06 3.21
N LYS A 27 -25.44 23.39 3.29
CA LYS A 27 -24.58 24.15 4.21
C LYS A 27 -24.58 23.62 5.66
N PRO A 28 -25.74 23.28 6.29
CA PRO A 28 -25.75 22.80 7.68
C PRO A 28 -25.08 21.45 7.92
N ILE A 29 -25.05 20.58 6.90
CA ILE A 29 -24.54 19.20 7.03
C ILE A 29 -23.20 18.97 6.30
N ARG A 30 -22.62 20.01 5.71
CA ARG A 30 -21.43 19.92 4.87
C ARG A 30 -20.25 19.30 5.59
N ALA A 31 -19.98 19.72 6.83
CA ALA A 31 -18.92 19.15 7.65
C ALA A 31 -19.14 17.66 7.97
N GLN A 32 -20.40 17.27 8.21
CA GLN A 32 -20.76 15.87 8.47
C GLN A 32 -20.59 15.02 7.21
N ALA A 33 -20.96 15.54 6.03
CA ALA A 33 -20.77 14.87 4.75
C ALA A 33 -19.27 14.64 4.44
N GLN A 34 -18.43 15.63 4.71
CA GLN A 34 -16.97 15.49 4.60
C GLN A 34 -16.41 14.44 5.57
N GLY A 35 -16.85 14.46 6.83
CA GLY A 35 -16.49 13.46 7.82
C GLY A 35 -16.90 12.04 7.41
N LEU A 36 -18.12 11.89 6.85
CA LEU A 36 -18.61 10.61 6.33
C LEU A 36 -17.76 10.11 5.16
N LEU A 37 -17.40 10.99 4.22
CA LEU A 37 -16.52 10.65 3.11
C LEU A 37 -15.18 10.08 3.60
N VAL A 38 -14.54 10.77 4.56
CA VAL A 38 -13.27 10.35 5.15
C VAL A 38 -13.42 9.01 5.89
N MET A 39 -14.48 8.85 6.68
CA MET A 39 -14.77 7.61 7.41
C MET A 39 -14.96 6.42 6.46
N LEU A 40 -15.71 6.60 5.37
CA LEU A 40 -15.96 5.54 4.41
C LEU A 40 -14.71 5.20 3.58
N THR A 41 -13.91 6.19 3.17
CA THR A 41 -12.74 5.97 2.33
C THR A 41 -11.52 5.55 3.14
N LEU A 42 -11.05 6.36 4.08
CA LEU A 42 -9.83 6.11 4.87
C LEU A 42 -10.09 5.18 6.06
N GLY A 43 -11.30 5.13 6.58
CA GLY A 43 -11.66 4.18 7.65
C GLY A 43 -12.03 2.81 7.09
N LEU A 44 -13.28 2.63 6.73
CA LEU A 44 -13.82 1.34 6.30
C LEU A 44 -13.16 0.83 5.00
N GLY A 45 -12.93 1.71 4.02
CA GLY A 45 -12.31 1.34 2.75
C GLY A 45 -10.90 0.79 2.93
N MET A 46 -10.07 1.46 3.72
CA MET A 46 -8.71 0.98 4.01
C MET A 46 -8.72 -0.31 4.84
N MET A 47 -9.63 -0.44 5.82
CA MET A 47 -9.73 -1.65 6.63
C MET A 47 -10.09 -2.88 5.75
N ILE A 48 -11.11 -2.76 4.91
CA ILE A 48 -11.53 -3.83 4.00
C ILE A 48 -10.43 -4.11 2.98
N GLY A 49 -9.83 -3.05 2.42
CA GLY A 49 -8.74 -3.15 1.45
C GLY A 49 -7.51 -3.87 2.00
N ALA A 50 -7.11 -3.57 3.24
CA ALA A 50 -5.99 -4.24 3.90
C ALA A 50 -6.27 -5.74 4.14
N GLN A 51 -7.49 -6.11 4.55
CA GLN A 51 -7.87 -7.52 4.72
C GLN A 51 -7.86 -8.26 3.38
N ALA A 52 -8.41 -7.65 2.33
CA ALA A 52 -8.41 -8.24 0.99
C ALA A 52 -6.98 -8.39 0.43
N ALA A 53 -6.15 -7.36 0.58
CA ALA A 53 -4.74 -7.41 0.16
C ALA A 53 -3.96 -8.49 0.91
N GLY A 54 -4.11 -8.58 2.23
CA GLY A 54 -3.49 -9.62 3.05
C GLY A 54 -3.92 -11.04 2.65
N TYR A 55 -5.20 -11.22 2.31
CA TYR A 55 -5.69 -12.50 1.81
C TYR A 55 -5.06 -12.88 0.45
N VAL A 56 -4.99 -11.94 -0.49
CA VAL A 56 -4.37 -12.15 -1.80
C VAL A 56 -2.87 -12.45 -1.61
N GLU A 57 -2.17 -11.68 -0.80
CA GLU A 57 -0.76 -11.90 -0.48
C GLU A 57 -0.55 -13.31 0.09
N ALA A 58 -1.28 -13.67 1.14
CA ALA A 58 -1.15 -14.98 1.78
C ALA A 58 -1.40 -16.15 0.81
N ARG A 59 -2.35 -15.97 -0.12
CA ARG A 59 -2.74 -17.00 -1.10
C ARG A 59 -1.72 -17.16 -2.22
N TYR A 60 -1.11 -16.07 -2.66
CA TYR A 60 -0.23 -16.04 -3.84
C TYR A 60 1.25 -15.84 -3.51
N THR A 61 1.63 -15.85 -2.22
CA THR A 61 3.03 -15.87 -1.81
C THR A 61 3.56 -17.30 -1.88
N PRO A 62 4.49 -17.61 -2.78
CA PRO A 62 5.08 -18.93 -2.91
C PRO A 62 5.84 -19.35 -1.64
N GLN A 63 5.93 -20.66 -1.38
CA GLN A 63 6.69 -21.15 -0.22
C GLN A 63 8.15 -20.72 -0.29
N ALA A 64 8.76 -20.72 -1.47
CA ALA A 64 10.13 -20.24 -1.66
C ALA A 64 10.33 -18.79 -1.18
N ALA A 65 9.37 -17.90 -1.44
CA ALA A 65 9.41 -16.52 -0.94
C ALA A 65 9.39 -16.45 0.58
N LYS A 66 8.58 -17.28 1.23
CA LYS A 66 8.53 -17.37 2.70
C LYS A 66 9.85 -17.88 3.29
N ASP A 67 10.46 -18.85 2.65
CA ASP A 67 11.74 -19.42 3.09
C ASP A 67 12.87 -18.39 2.94
N TYR A 68 12.92 -17.64 1.84
CA TYR A 68 13.85 -16.53 1.68
C TYR A 68 13.59 -15.40 2.68
N ASN A 69 12.34 -15.06 2.94
CA ASN A 69 12.00 -14.05 3.95
C ASN A 69 12.47 -14.46 5.35
N ALA A 70 12.33 -15.73 5.72
CA ALA A 70 12.86 -16.25 6.98
C ALA A 70 14.38 -16.01 7.09
N GLN A 71 15.15 -16.23 6.00
CA GLN A 71 16.58 -15.94 5.98
C GLN A 71 16.88 -14.43 6.11
N VAL A 72 16.06 -13.57 5.48
CA VAL A 72 16.19 -12.13 5.61
C VAL A 72 15.99 -11.67 7.06
N VAL A 73 15.02 -12.25 7.77
CA VAL A 73 14.76 -11.96 9.19
C VAL A 73 15.93 -12.41 10.05
N VAL A 74 16.40 -13.65 9.89
CA VAL A 74 17.55 -14.20 10.65
C VAL A 74 18.78 -13.30 10.48
N LYS A 75 19.12 -12.92 9.23
CA LYS A 75 20.27 -12.02 8.99
C LYS A 75 20.04 -10.62 9.59
N GLY A 76 18.79 -10.15 9.65
CA GLY A 76 18.44 -8.89 10.34
C GLY A 76 18.69 -8.97 11.85
N GLU A 77 18.35 -10.09 12.48
CA GLU A 77 18.58 -10.32 13.91
C GLU A 77 20.07 -10.48 14.24
N GLU A 78 20.85 -11.16 13.39
CA GLU A 78 22.31 -11.26 13.53
C GLU A 78 22.97 -9.86 13.48
N ILE A 79 22.57 -9.02 12.54
CA ILE A 79 23.07 -7.63 12.44
C ILE A 79 22.71 -6.85 13.71
N LYS A 80 21.45 -6.96 14.16
CA LYS A 80 20.97 -6.27 15.35
C LYS A 80 21.75 -6.71 16.59
N ALA A 81 21.97 -8.01 16.77
CA ALA A 81 22.73 -8.54 17.90
C ALA A 81 24.17 -7.97 17.97
N ILE A 82 24.85 -7.84 16.83
CA ILE A 82 26.20 -7.26 16.78
C ILE A 82 26.13 -5.76 17.12
N THR A 83 25.12 -5.05 16.60
CA THR A 83 24.96 -3.61 16.86
C THR A 83 24.63 -3.32 18.32
N ASP A 84 23.75 -4.11 18.93
CA ASP A 84 23.35 -3.97 20.33
C ASP A 84 24.51 -4.29 21.31
N GLN A 85 25.38 -5.25 20.95
CA GLN A 85 26.57 -5.60 21.74
C GLN A 85 27.67 -4.54 21.68
N ALA A 86 27.68 -3.71 20.64
CA ALA A 86 28.76 -2.74 20.42
C ALA A 86 28.66 -1.46 21.30
N GLU A 87 27.61 -1.34 22.15
CA GLU A 87 27.40 -0.21 23.11
C GLU A 87 27.76 1.18 22.57
N GLY A 88 27.53 1.40 21.25
CA GLY A 88 27.73 2.71 20.60
C GLY A 88 29.05 2.89 19.85
N SER A 89 30.01 1.96 19.93
CA SER A 89 31.23 2.00 19.10
C SER A 89 31.50 0.66 18.44
N LEU A 90 31.19 0.56 17.14
CA LEU A 90 31.49 -0.61 16.31
C LEU A 90 32.99 -0.67 16.01
N SER A 91 33.62 -1.84 16.26
CA SER A 91 34.96 -2.10 15.79
C SER A 91 35.01 -2.24 14.27
N ALA A 92 36.18 -2.03 13.66
CA ALA A 92 36.36 -2.26 12.21
C ALA A 92 36.07 -3.70 11.79
N ALA A 93 36.27 -4.68 12.69
CA ALA A 93 35.93 -6.06 12.47
C ALA A 93 34.42 -6.30 12.46
N ASP A 94 33.69 -5.70 13.40
CA ASP A 94 32.23 -5.80 13.48
C ASP A 94 31.57 -5.13 12.27
N GLN A 95 32.08 -3.96 11.86
CA GLN A 95 31.59 -3.28 10.66
C GLN A 95 31.74 -4.16 9.42
N LYS A 96 32.89 -4.79 9.22
CA LYS A 96 33.13 -5.70 8.09
C LYS A 96 32.19 -6.91 8.13
N LYS A 97 31.89 -7.42 9.33
CA LYS A 97 30.95 -8.53 9.51
C LYS A 97 29.51 -8.11 9.19
N ILE A 98 29.10 -6.95 9.67
CA ILE A 98 27.79 -6.34 9.35
C ILE A 98 27.64 -6.13 7.85
N ASP A 99 28.64 -5.59 7.16
CA ASP A 99 28.59 -5.37 5.71
C ASP A 99 28.43 -6.69 4.94
N GLY A 100 29.09 -7.77 5.41
CA GLY A 100 28.89 -9.10 4.87
C GLY A 100 27.45 -9.62 5.04
N LEU A 101 26.90 -9.48 6.25
CA LEU A 101 25.53 -9.87 6.58
C LEU A 101 24.49 -9.06 5.80
N ILE A 102 24.72 -7.76 5.62
CA ILE A 102 23.86 -6.90 4.78
C ILE A 102 23.85 -7.39 3.33
N LYS A 103 25.01 -7.78 2.79
CA LYS A 103 25.10 -8.30 1.43
C LYS A 103 24.34 -9.62 1.27
N GLU A 104 24.47 -10.54 2.22
CA GLU A 104 23.70 -11.78 2.24
C GLU A 104 22.20 -11.53 2.37
N LYS A 105 21.79 -10.67 3.32
CA LYS A 105 20.40 -10.25 3.52
C LYS A 105 19.80 -9.68 2.24
N ASN A 106 20.53 -8.79 1.56
CA ASN A 106 20.08 -8.19 0.31
C ASN A 106 19.93 -9.23 -0.81
N LYS A 107 20.82 -10.22 -0.86
CA LYS A 107 20.70 -11.33 -1.81
C LYS A 107 19.44 -12.14 -1.55
N PHE A 108 19.21 -12.58 -0.32
CA PHE A 108 17.97 -13.30 0.04
C PHE A 108 16.72 -12.47 -0.26
N ARG A 109 16.77 -11.14 -0.05
CA ARG A 109 15.66 -10.25 -0.41
C ARG A 109 15.43 -10.19 -1.92
N GLN A 110 16.47 -10.20 -2.73
CA GLN A 110 16.35 -10.27 -4.18
C GLN A 110 15.75 -11.61 -4.64
N ASP A 111 16.22 -12.72 -4.07
CA ASP A 111 15.72 -14.06 -4.38
C ASP A 111 14.24 -14.22 -3.95
N GLU A 112 13.87 -13.67 -2.80
CA GLU A 112 12.48 -13.55 -2.33
C GLU A 112 11.63 -12.83 -3.37
N LEU A 113 12.02 -11.60 -3.75
CA LEU A 113 11.27 -10.78 -4.71
C LEU A 113 11.19 -11.43 -6.10
N ALA A 114 12.23 -12.15 -6.52
CA ALA A 114 12.24 -12.87 -7.80
C ALA A 114 11.31 -14.09 -7.80
N SER A 115 11.03 -14.68 -6.64
CA SER A 115 10.17 -15.85 -6.50
C SER A 115 8.66 -15.52 -6.49
N PHE A 116 8.28 -14.24 -6.38
CA PHE A 116 6.87 -13.82 -6.37
C PHE A 116 6.20 -13.95 -7.74
N GLU A 117 4.97 -14.40 -7.74
CA GLU A 117 4.10 -14.39 -8.94
C GLU A 117 3.42 -13.03 -9.12
N TRP A 118 4.19 -12.02 -9.47
CA TRP A 118 3.73 -10.64 -9.59
C TRP A 118 2.50 -10.45 -10.47
N LYS A 119 2.36 -11.26 -11.53
CA LYS A 119 1.21 -11.18 -12.44
C LYS A 119 -0.09 -11.50 -11.72
N SER A 120 -0.11 -12.53 -10.89
CA SER A 120 -1.28 -12.93 -10.11
C SER A 120 -1.57 -11.94 -8.99
N MET A 121 -0.53 -11.49 -8.28
CA MET A 121 -0.67 -10.54 -7.17
C MET A 121 -1.26 -9.20 -7.60
N TRP A 122 -0.82 -8.65 -8.73
CA TRP A 122 -1.30 -7.37 -9.23
C TRP A 122 -2.50 -7.50 -10.18
N GLY A 123 -2.64 -8.63 -10.85
CA GLY A 123 -3.73 -8.88 -11.79
C GLY A 123 -5.10 -8.89 -11.13
N ILE A 124 -5.23 -9.51 -9.94
CA ILE A 124 -6.50 -9.59 -9.22
C ILE A 124 -7.00 -8.20 -8.78
N PRO A 125 -6.21 -7.37 -8.08
CA PRO A 125 -6.63 -6.01 -7.75
C PRO A 125 -6.93 -5.15 -8.99
N ALA A 126 -6.15 -5.31 -10.06
CA ALA A 126 -6.35 -4.56 -11.30
C ALA A 126 -7.68 -4.92 -11.98
N ILE A 127 -8.02 -6.21 -12.07
CA ILE A 127 -9.31 -6.65 -12.60
C ILE A 127 -10.46 -6.13 -11.73
N PHE A 128 -10.33 -6.23 -10.41
CA PHE A 128 -11.34 -5.72 -9.49
C PHE A 128 -11.56 -4.21 -9.66
N ALA A 129 -10.49 -3.42 -9.75
CA ALA A 129 -10.55 -1.98 -10.00
C ALA A 129 -11.22 -1.68 -11.36
N GLY A 130 -10.91 -2.45 -12.41
CA GLY A 130 -11.53 -2.34 -13.72
C GLY A 130 -13.04 -2.60 -13.68
N VAL A 131 -13.48 -3.62 -12.95
CA VAL A 131 -14.91 -3.93 -12.76
C VAL A 131 -15.62 -2.79 -12.02
N VAL A 132 -15.04 -2.30 -10.93
CA VAL A 132 -15.60 -1.17 -10.17
C VAL A 132 -15.70 0.08 -11.05
N MET A 133 -14.69 0.37 -11.85
CA MET A 133 -14.69 1.49 -12.79
C MET A 133 -15.83 1.36 -13.82
N LEU A 134 -16.01 0.17 -14.40
CA LEU A 134 -17.11 -0.07 -15.35
C LEU A 134 -18.47 0.12 -14.69
N ILE A 135 -18.67 -0.46 -13.50
CA ILE A 135 -19.92 -0.28 -12.73
C ILE A 135 -20.17 1.21 -12.48
N PHE A 136 -19.13 1.95 -12.07
CA PHE A 136 -19.25 3.38 -11.83
C PHE A 136 -19.67 4.15 -13.10
N VAL A 137 -19.03 3.89 -14.24
CA VAL A 137 -19.36 4.54 -15.52
C VAL A 137 -20.82 4.31 -15.93
N PHE A 138 -21.35 3.09 -15.70
CA PHE A 138 -22.72 2.77 -16.05
C PHE A 138 -23.77 3.31 -15.07
N ILE A 139 -23.45 3.38 -13.78
CA ILE A 139 -24.39 3.81 -12.73
C ILE A 139 -24.33 5.31 -12.51
N PHE A 140 -23.15 5.92 -12.67
CA PHE A 140 -22.97 7.33 -12.39
C PHE A 140 -23.58 8.18 -13.48
N ASN A 141 -24.72 8.81 -13.17
CA ASN A 141 -25.41 9.76 -14.06
C ASN A 141 -25.64 11.06 -13.30
N GLU A 142 -24.86 12.08 -13.63
CA GLU A 142 -25.01 13.39 -13.01
C GLU A 142 -26.18 14.16 -13.66
N LYS A 143 -27.28 14.28 -12.95
CA LYS A 143 -28.34 15.23 -13.33
C LYS A 143 -27.84 16.66 -13.04
N LYS A 144 -27.51 17.41 -14.08
CA LYS A 144 -27.18 18.84 -13.95
C LYS A 144 -28.39 19.56 -13.29
N LYS A 145 -28.23 20.06 -12.07
CA LYS A 145 -29.17 21.03 -11.51
C LYS A 145 -29.08 22.26 -12.40
N PRO A 146 -30.22 22.85 -12.85
CA PRO A 146 -30.19 24.13 -13.53
C PRO A 146 -29.58 25.17 -12.57
N ILE A 147 -28.59 25.88 -13.07
CA ILE A 147 -28.04 27.05 -12.38
C ILE A 147 -29.16 28.10 -12.37
N ASN A 148 -29.89 28.20 -11.27
CA ASN A 148 -30.78 29.32 -11.05
C ASN A 148 -29.87 30.52 -10.73
N GLU A 149 -29.79 31.44 -11.68
CA GLU A 149 -29.21 32.77 -11.51
C GLU A 149 -29.95 33.54 -10.43
#